data_081af5474436d721eadb44b430d90980
#
_entry.id   081af5474436d721eadb44b430d90980
#
_cell.length_a   1.000
_cell.length_b   1.000
_cell.length_c   1.000
_cell.angle_alpha   90.00
_cell.angle_beta   90.00
_cell.angle_gamma   90.00
#
_symmetry.space_group_name_H-M   'P 1'
#
loop_
_entity.id
_entity.type
_entity.pdbx_description
1 polymer ?
#
loop_
_entity_poly.entity_id
_entity_poly.type
_entity_poly.pdbx_seq_one_letter_code
_entity_poly.pdbx_strand_id
1 'polypeptide(L)'
;EEFHLDNVAGYPNCTFNVSVTYNECTDGGGITEINVGNFSLVTYVCPQYTIDLQNAINAGGIVLDNFVFGFEKKLYEAFEFHYFNLNPSTCLTGVQRNFNWYLDACKQYCITSVDIEGTNILIFNPARCGTGCCKRDTRMCKDPITGQINKTTTYYIISTANCGTILPDWGRRKCDYVTNSCTLPCPHAST
;
A
#
# COMPACT_ATOMS: atom_id res chain seq x y z
N GLU A 1 -5.28 7.19 -11.57
CA GLU A 1 -6.58 6.53 -11.68
C GLU A 1 -7.13 6.22 -10.29
N GLU A 2 -8.45 6.12 -10.18
CA GLU A 2 -9.13 5.70 -8.95
C GLU A 2 -9.59 4.26 -9.08
N PHE A 3 -9.40 3.48 -8.02
CA PHE A 3 -9.81 2.08 -7.93
C PHE A 3 -10.67 1.84 -6.70
N HIS A 4 -11.69 0.99 -6.88
CA HIS A 4 -12.54 0.50 -5.81
C HIS A 4 -12.04 -0.88 -5.39
N LEU A 5 -11.45 -0.97 -4.21
CA LEU A 5 -10.90 -2.20 -3.67
C LEU A 5 -11.88 -2.82 -2.69
N ASP A 6 -12.48 -3.93 -3.09
CA ASP A 6 -13.31 -4.75 -2.24
C ASP A 6 -12.50 -5.89 -1.62
N ASN A 7 -13.01 -6.45 -0.53
CA ASN A 7 -12.43 -7.63 0.14
C ASN A 7 -10.96 -7.44 0.57
N VAL A 8 -10.59 -6.23 1.02
CA VAL A 8 -9.30 -6.01 1.66
C VAL A 8 -9.17 -6.93 2.87
N ALA A 9 -8.02 -7.60 3.00
CA ALA A 9 -7.79 -8.63 4.00
C ALA A 9 -8.11 -8.16 5.44
N GLY A 10 -9.04 -8.85 6.09
CA GLY A 10 -9.58 -8.51 7.41
C GLY A 10 -10.81 -7.60 7.38
N TYR A 11 -11.22 -7.12 6.20
CA TYR A 11 -12.38 -6.24 6.02
C TYR A 11 -13.29 -6.75 4.88
N PRO A 12 -13.88 -7.95 5.03
CA PRO A 12 -14.86 -8.43 4.06
C PRO A 12 -16.08 -7.51 4.09
N ASN A 13 -16.72 -7.29 2.98
CA ASN A 13 -17.86 -6.38 2.82
C ASN A 13 -17.54 -4.87 3.02
N CYS A 14 -16.28 -4.51 2.90
CA CYS A 14 -15.85 -3.12 2.90
C CYS A 14 -15.32 -2.74 1.52
N THR A 15 -15.54 -1.47 1.13
CA THR A 15 -14.97 -0.88 -0.08
C THR A 15 -14.01 0.24 0.31
N PHE A 16 -12.82 0.22 -0.28
CA PHE A 16 -11.80 1.25 -0.12
C PHE A 16 -11.49 1.87 -1.48
N ASN A 17 -11.63 3.17 -1.58
CA ASN A 17 -11.32 3.90 -2.79
C ASN A 17 -9.88 4.43 -2.69
N VAL A 18 -9.05 4.04 -3.64
CA VAL A 18 -7.65 4.42 -3.68
C VAL A 18 -7.33 5.16 -4.97
N SER A 19 -6.49 6.17 -4.89
CA SER A 19 -5.91 6.84 -6.04
C SER A 19 -4.51 6.28 -6.27
N VAL A 20 -4.25 5.83 -7.51
CA VAL A 20 -2.99 5.20 -7.90
C VAL A 20 -2.44 5.83 -9.17
N THR A 21 -1.17 6.19 -9.15
CA THR A 21 -0.42 6.50 -10.37
C THR A 21 0.52 5.35 -10.69
N TYR A 22 0.48 4.86 -11.91
CA TYR A 22 1.35 3.76 -12.35
C TYR A 22 1.68 3.89 -13.84
N ASN A 23 2.76 3.23 -14.25
CA ASN A 23 3.14 3.08 -15.64
C ASN A 23 3.28 1.60 -15.97
N GLU A 24 2.78 1.21 -17.12
CA GLU A 24 2.93 -0.14 -17.66
C GLU A 24 4.01 -0.18 -18.73
N CYS A 25 4.88 -1.16 -18.64
CA CYS A 25 5.86 -1.47 -19.67
C CYS A 25 5.78 -2.97 -19.99
N THR A 26 5.50 -3.33 -21.23
CA THR A 26 5.54 -4.73 -21.66
C THR A 26 6.82 -4.95 -22.45
N ASP A 27 7.63 -5.93 -22.03
CA ASP A 27 8.81 -6.35 -22.76
C ASP A 27 8.44 -7.20 -23.98
N GLY A 28 9.43 -7.46 -24.86
CA GLY A 28 9.24 -8.32 -26.02
C GLY A 28 8.97 -9.80 -25.68
N GLY A 29 9.14 -10.21 -24.44
CA GLY A 29 8.86 -11.55 -23.92
C GLY A 29 7.46 -11.71 -23.32
N GLY A 30 6.65 -10.62 -23.29
CA GLY A 30 5.29 -10.64 -22.76
C GLY A 30 5.19 -10.43 -21.25
N ILE A 31 6.28 -10.09 -20.56
CA ILE A 31 6.26 -9.66 -19.17
C ILE A 31 5.75 -8.22 -19.13
N THR A 32 4.70 -7.97 -18.37
CA THR A 32 4.21 -6.63 -18.12
C THR A 32 4.64 -6.19 -16.72
N GLU A 33 5.44 -5.13 -16.68
CA GLU A 33 5.82 -4.47 -15.43
C GLU A 33 4.86 -3.31 -15.16
N ILE A 34 4.28 -3.30 -13.96
CA ILE A 34 3.44 -2.24 -13.43
C ILE A 34 4.26 -1.49 -12.39
N ASN A 35 4.80 -0.35 -12.77
CA ASN A 35 5.59 0.49 -11.88
C ASN A 35 4.65 1.44 -11.13
N VAL A 36 4.38 1.16 -9.86
CA VAL A 36 3.47 1.95 -9.03
C VAL A 36 4.23 3.11 -8.41
N GLY A 37 3.74 4.32 -8.68
CA GLY A 37 4.24 5.57 -8.13
C GLY A 37 3.49 5.97 -6.85
N ASN A 38 2.59 6.98 -6.97
CA ASN A 38 1.81 7.41 -5.81
C ASN A 38 0.63 6.48 -5.58
N PHE A 39 0.38 6.20 -4.30
CA PHE A 39 -0.75 5.41 -3.84
C PHE A 39 -1.33 6.09 -2.59
N SER A 40 -2.62 6.38 -2.59
CA SER A 40 -3.28 7.01 -1.46
C SER A 40 -4.71 6.50 -1.28
N LEU A 41 -5.11 6.34 -0.01
CA LEU A 41 -6.50 6.12 0.37
C LEU A 41 -7.26 7.45 0.22
N VAL A 42 -8.33 7.44 -0.58
CA VAL A 42 -9.16 8.63 -0.84
C VAL A 42 -10.38 8.64 0.07
N THR A 43 -11.11 7.51 0.10
CA THR A 43 -12.32 7.34 0.90
C THR A 43 -12.59 5.85 1.13
N TYR A 44 -13.50 5.53 2.03
CA TYR A 44 -13.92 4.15 2.27
C TYR A 44 -15.33 4.07 2.84
N VAL A 45 -15.94 2.90 2.68
CA VAL A 45 -17.18 2.50 3.35
C VAL A 45 -16.87 1.24 4.16
N CYS A 46 -16.50 1.41 5.42
CA CYS A 46 -16.08 0.29 6.29
C CYS A 46 -16.20 0.68 7.77
N PRO A 47 -17.33 0.43 8.44
CA PRO A 47 -17.49 0.74 9.86
C PRO A 47 -16.45 0.05 10.75
N GLN A 48 -16.10 -1.21 10.44
CA GLN A 48 -15.12 -1.95 11.23
C GLN A 48 -13.72 -1.32 11.15
N TYR A 49 -13.31 -0.88 9.97
CA TYR A 49 -12.03 -0.17 9.83
C TYR A 49 -11.99 1.13 10.64
N THR A 50 -13.09 1.89 10.65
CA THR A 50 -13.18 3.11 11.46
C THR A 50 -13.00 2.81 12.95
N ILE A 51 -13.65 1.76 13.45
CA ILE A 51 -13.51 1.32 14.85
C ILE A 51 -12.05 0.89 15.13
N ASP A 52 -11.47 0.08 14.27
CA ASP A 52 -10.12 -0.46 14.46
C ASP A 52 -9.07 0.67 14.45
N LEU A 53 -9.19 1.61 13.49
CA LEU A 53 -8.32 2.78 13.45
C LEU A 53 -8.47 3.67 14.68
N GLN A 54 -9.70 3.92 15.15
CA GLN A 54 -9.94 4.70 16.35
C GLN A 54 -9.36 4.03 17.60
N ASN A 55 -9.48 2.70 17.70
CA ASN A 55 -8.86 1.94 18.78
C ASN A 55 -7.33 2.03 18.73
N ALA A 56 -6.74 1.97 17.53
CA ALA A 56 -5.30 2.13 17.36
C ALA A 56 -4.83 3.54 17.73
N ILE A 57 -5.59 4.58 17.36
CA ILE A 57 -5.33 5.98 17.75
C ILE A 57 -5.37 6.13 19.28
N ASN A 58 -6.38 5.58 19.93
CA ASN A 58 -6.54 5.65 21.39
C ASN A 58 -5.40 4.93 22.14
N ALA A 59 -4.91 3.82 21.59
CA ALA A 59 -3.75 3.10 22.13
C ALA A 59 -2.42 3.84 21.86
N GLY A 60 -2.33 4.57 20.74
CA GLY A 60 -1.17 5.35 20.37
C GLY A 60 0.09 4.54 20.11
N GLY A 61 1.22 5.24 20.01
CA GLY A 61 2.55 4.65 19.92
C GLY A 61 2.69 3.58 18.83
N ILE A 62 3.36 2.49 19.19
CA ILE A 62 3.66 1.37 18.29
C ILE A 62 2.39 0.65 17.79
N VAL A 63 1.28 0.73 18.53
CA VAL A 63 0.01 0.10 18.12
C VAL A 63 -0.56 0.83 16.92
N LEU A 64 -0.59 2.15 16.95
CA LEU A 64 -1.02 2.97 15.81
C LEU A 64 -0.09 2.79 14.61
N ASP A 65 1.21 2.84 14.85
CA ASP A 65 2.22 2.66 13.79
C ASP A 65 2.01 1.32 13.07
N ASN A 66 1.92 0.22 13.81
CA ASN A 66 1.73 -1.12 13.24
C ASN A 66 0.39 -1.26 12.51
N PHE A 67 -0.66 -0.63 13.03
CA PHE A 67 -1.97 -0.66 12.39
C PHE A 67 -1.93 0.00 11.01
N VAL A 68 -1.47 1.23 10.93
CA VAL A 68 -1.44 1.99 9.66
C VAL A 68 -0.53 1.32 8.64
N PHE A 69 0.65 0.86 9.07
CA PHE A 69 1.56 0.10 8.22
C PHE A 69 0.99 -1.19 7.69
N GLY A 70 0.42 -1.99 8.59
CA GLY A 70 -0.20 -3.26 8.22
C GLY A 70 -1.37 -3.06 7.28
N PHE A 71 -2.13 -1.99 7.45
CA PHE A 71 -3.26 -1.68 6.59
C PHE A 71 -2.83 -1.17 5.21
N GLU A 72 -1.84 -0.29 5.12
CA GLU A 72 -1.28 0.15 3.84
C GLU A 72 -0.80 -1.05 3.00
N LYS A 73 -0.13 -2.01 3.63
CA LYS A 73 0.29 -3.25 2.96
C LYS A 73 -0.90 -4.06 2.42
N LYS A 74 -1.99 -4.16 3.19
CA LYS A 74 -3.22 -4.84 2.75
C LYS A 74 -3.85 -4.16 1.53
N LEU A 75 -3.81 -2.83 1.49
CA LEU A 75 -4.29 -2.06 0.33
C LEU A 75 -3.42 -2.32 -0.92
N TYR A 76 -2.10 -2.39 -0.78
CA TYR A 76 -1.22 -2.77 -1.91
C TYR A 76 -1.57 -4.16 -2.45
N GLU A 77 -1.76 -5.11 -1.55
CA GLU A 77 -2.12 -6.48 -1.93
C GLU A 77 -3.50 -6.55 -2.61
N ALA A 78 -4.47 -5.81 -2.10
CA ALA A 78 -5.80 -5.74 -2.70
C ALA A 78 -5.77 -5.09 -4.09
N PHE A 79 -4.98 -4.02 -4.27
CA PHE A 79 -4.78 -3.40 -5.59
C PHE A 79 -4.13 -4.37 -6.58
N GLU A 80 -3.08 -5.09 -6.19
CA GLU A 80 -2.42 -6.10 -7.03
C GLU A 80 -3.40 -7.17 -7.50
N PHE A 81 -4.24 -7.70 -6.60
CA PHE A 81 -5.26 -8.68 -6.94
C PHE A 81 -6.36 -8.10 -7.83
N HIS A 82 -6.83 -6.89 -7.52
CA HIS A 82 -7.84 -6.21 -8.33
C HIS A 82 -7.35 -6.00 -9.76
N TYR A 83 -6.17 -5.43 -9.92
CA TYR A 83 -5.56 -5.18 -11.22
C TYR A 83 -5.29 -6.48 -11.98
N PHE A 84 -4.76 -7.50 -11.30
CA PHE A 84 -4.51 -8.81 -11.91
C PHE A 84 -5.79 -9.48 -12.40
N ASN A 85 -6.89 -9.36 -11.68
CA ASN A 85 -8.17 -9.94 -12.11
C ASN A 85 -8.75 -9.23 -13.35
N LEU A 86 -8.49 -7.95 -13.52
CA LEU A 86 -8.84 -7.21 -14.74
C LEU A 86 -7.95 -7.58 -15.92
N ASN A 87 -6.68 -7.88 -15.66
CA ASN A 87 -5.65 -8.15 -16.66
C ASN A 87 -4.89 -9.45 -16.35
N PRO A 88 -5.56 -10.60 -16.36
CA PRO A 88 -4.93 -11.86 -15.95
C PRO A 88 -3.84 -12.31 -16.94
N SER A 89 -2.83 -12.98 -16.40
CA SER A 89 -1.78 -13.67 -17.18
C SER A 89 -1.65 -15.12 -16.72
N THR A 90 -1.22 -15.99 -17.61
CA THR A 90 -1.06 -17.43 -17.31
C THR A 90 0.40 -17.78 -17.08
N CYS A 91 0.68 -18.68 -16.14
CA CYS A 91 2.04 -19.11 -15.81
C CYS A 91 2.73 -19.90 -16.96
N LEU A 92 1.96 -20.54 -17.85
CA LEU A 92 2.52 -21.35 -18.96
C LEU A 92 3.18 -20.53 -20.07
N THR A 93 2.74 -19.31 -20.29
CA THR A 93 3.24 -18.48 -21.40
C THR A 93 4.49 -17.68 -21.03
N GLY A 94 4.99 -17.83 -19.79
CA GLY A 94 6.03 -16.96 -19.24
C GLY A 94 5.57 -15.51 -19.04
N VAL A 95 4.32 -15.21 -19.40
CA VAL A 95 3.71 -13.90 -19.20
C VAL A 95 3.36 -13.76 -17.73
N GLN A 96 4.07 -12.89 -17.05
CA GLN A 96 3.82 -12.55 -15.64
C GLN A 96 3.44 -11.09 -15.54
N ARG A 97 2.64 -10.78 -14.53
CA ARG A 97 2.42 -9.40 -14.10
C ARG A 97 3.35 -9.11 -12.93
N ASN A 98 4.25 -8.17 -13.13
CA ASN A 98 5.22 -7.76 -12.12
C ASN A 98 4.84 -6.38 -11.59
N PHE A 99 4.44 -6.30 -10.32
CA PHE A 99 4.16 -5.04 -9.64
C PHE A 99 5.42 -4.56 -8.93
N ASN A 100 5.92 -3.44 -9.35
CA ASN A 100 7.09 -2.78 -8.79
C ASN A 100 6.66 -1.58 -7.94
N TRP A 101 6.80 -1.70 -6.63
CA TRP A 101 6.53 -0.61 -5.69
C TRP A 101 7.85 -0.02 -5.22
N TYR A 102 8.07 1.25 -5.51
CA TYR A 102 9.20 1.99 -4.96
C TYR A 102 8.72 2.73 -3.72
N LEU A 103 9.13 2.21 -2.56
CA LEU A 103 8.68 2.70 -1.27
C LEU A 103 9.77 3.53 -0.61
N ASP A 104 9.40 4.66 -0.04
CA ASP A 104 10.29 5.35 0.89
C ASP A 104 10.62 4.41 2.05
N ALA A 105 11.91 4.25 2.35
CA ALA A 105 12.33 3.38 3.43
C ALA A 105 11.91 3.92 4.81
N CYS A 106 11.71 5.23 4.92
CA CYS A 106 11.33 5.89 6.15
C CYS A 106 10.06 6.71 5.93
N LYS A 107 8.97 6.28 6.53
CA LYS A 107 7.66 6.96 6.47
C LYS A 107 7.11 7.28 7.85
N GLN A 108 6.38 8.37 7.92
CA GLN A 108 5.49 8.74 9.01
C GLN A 108 4.12 9.04 8.41
N TYR A 109 3.05 8.88 9.17
CA TYR A 109 1.69 9.08 8.65
C TYR A 109 0.98 10.19 9.40
N CYS A 110 0.33 11.04 8.62
CA CYS A 110 -0.61 12.06 9.06
C CYS A 110 -2.02 11.50 8.91
N ILE A 111 -2.76 11.43 9.98
CA ILE A 111 -4.17 11.00 9.98
C ILE A 111 -5.01 12.26 10.07
N THR A 112 -5.92 12.43 9.11
CA THR A 112 -6.82 13.56 9.00
C THR A 112 -8.26 13.09 9.00
N SER A 113 -9.12 13.86 9.62
CA SER A 113 -10.57 13.70 9.57
C SER A 113 -11.10 14.47 8.37
N VAL A 114 -11.88 13.81 7.54
CA VAL A 114 -12.50 14.40 6.35
C VAL A 114 -13.99 14.15 6.39
N ASP A 115 -14.78 15.20 6.23
CA ASP A 115 -16.23 15.08 6.08
C ASP A 115 -16.56 14.78 4.61
N ILE A 116 -17.22 13.66 4.37
CA ILE A 116 -17.73 13.27 3.07
C ILE A 116 -19.24 13.04 3.20
N GLU A 117 -20.01 13.96 2.64
CA GLU A 117 -21.48 13.92 2.63
C GLU A 117 -22.08 13.73 4.04
N GLY A 118 -21.52 14.44 5.03
CA GLY A 118 -22.00 14.38 6.42
C GLY A 118 -21.47 13.18 7.22
N THR A 119 -20.59 12.35 6.61
CA THR A 119 -19.90 11.26 7.28
C THR A 119 -18.45 11.62 7.51
N ASN A 120 -18.03 11.62 8.77
CA ASN A 120 -16.65 11.91 9.13
C ASN A 120 -15.80 10.64 9.02
N ILE A 121 -14.85 10.63 8.10
CA ILE A 121 -13.92 9.51 7.91
C ILE A 121 -12.49 9.91 8.24
N LEU A 122 -11.69 8.94 8.69
CA LEU A 122 -10.29 9.11 9.01
C LEU A 122 -9.42 8.52 7.90
N ILE A 123 -8.64 9.35 7.23
CA ILE A 123 -7.69 8.92 6.21
C ILE A 123 -6.26 9.16 6.66
N PHE A 124 -5.35 8.26 6.29
CA PHE A 124 -3.92 8.44 6.57
C PHE A 124 -3.16 8.80 5.30
N ASN A 125 -2.21 9.71 5.46
CA ASN A 125 -1.35 10.18 4.38
C ASN A 125 0.11 9.96 4.78
N PRO A 126 0.88 9.20 4.00
CA PRO A 126 2.30 9.02 4.27
C PRO A 126 3.08 10.29 3.91
N ALA A 127 4.14 10.55 4.67
CA ALA A 127 5.19 11.48 4.29
C ALA A 127 6.55 10.89 4.63
N ARG A 128 7.53 11.22 3.81
CA ARG A 128 8.90 10.81 4.01
C ARG A 128 9.50 11.51 5.22
N CYS A 129 10.18 10.77 6.07
CA CYS A 129 10.84 11.27 7.28
C CYS A 129 12.31 10.84 7.40
N GLY A 130 12.92 10.47 6.30
CA GLY A 130 14.32 10.05 6.23
C GLY A 130 14.77 9.78 4.82
N THR A 131 15.95 9.19 4.67
CA THR A 131 16.52 8.80 3.40
C THR A 131 16.43 7.30 3.18
N GLY A 132 16.70 6.88 1.96
CA GLY A 132 16.66 5.49 1.56
C GLY A 132 15.35 5.10 0.90
N CYS A 133 15.41 4.04 0.13
CA CYS A 133 14.24 3.42 -0.50
C CYS A 133 14.41 1.91 -0.62
N CYS A 134 13.31 1.23 -0.72
CA CYS A 134 13.26 -0.17 -1.06
C CYS A 134 12.28 -0.40 -2.21
N LYS A 135 12.45 -1.53 -2.88
CA LYS A 135 11.54 -2.02 -3.89
C LYS A 135 10.81 -3.24 -3.36
N ARG A 136 9.49 -3.22 -3.43
CA ARG A 136 8.66 -4.41 -3.29
C ARG A 136 8.30 -4.87 -4.70
N ASP A 137 8.67 -6.08 -5.04
CA ASP A 137 8.43 -6.74 -6.33
C ASP A 137 7.42 -7.87 -6.08
N THR A 138 6.26 -7.79 -6.71
CA THR A 138 5.25 -8.84 -6.64
C THR A 138 4.98 -9.39 -8.02
N ARG A 139 5.20 -10.69 -8.19
CA ARG A 139 4.96 -11.42 -9.44
C ARG A 139 3.72 -12.26 -9.30
N MET A 140 2.85 -12.15 -10.29
CA MET A 140 1.57 -12.86 -10.29
C MET A 140 1.31 -13.53 -11.65
N CYS A 141 0.82 -14.78 -11.60
CA CYS A 141 0.30 -15.47 -12.76
C CYS A 141 -0.77 -16.49 -12.32
N LYS A 142 -1.68 -16.83 -13.21
CA LYS A 142 -2.72 -17.83 -12.97
C LYS A 142 -2.28 -19.18 -13.50
N ASP A 143 -2.28 -20.18 -12.65
CA ASP A 143 -2.05 -21.58 -13.07
C ASP A 143 -3.18 -22.03 -14.00
N PRO A 144 -2.87 -22.46 -15.24
CA PRO A 144 -3.90 -22.79 -16.22
C PRO A 144 -4.61 -24.11 -15.93
N ILE A 145 -4.03 -24.97 -15.09
CA ILE A 145 -4.60 -26.29 -14.74
C ILE A 145 -5.52 -26.14 -13.53
N THR A 146 -5.03 -25.48 -12.47
CA THR A 146 -5.77 -25.38 -11.21
C THR A 146 -6.63 -24.12 -11.12
N GLY A 147 -6.34 -23.11 -11.95
CA GLY A 147 -6.97 -21.78 -11.89
C GLY A 147 -6.50 -20.94 -10.71
N GLN A 148 -5.56 -21.42 -9.90
CA GLN A 148 -5.04 -20.70 -8.75
C GLN A 148 -4.10 -19.58 -9.18
N ILE A 149 -4.11 -18.49 -8.40
CA ILE A 149 -3.17 -17.38 -8.59
C ILE A 149 -1.90 -17.69 -7.80
N ASN A 150 -0.80 -17.86 -8.53
CA ASN A 150 0.53 -17.95 -7.95
C ASN A 150 1.04 -16.53 -7.73
N LYS A 151 1.42 -16.21 -6.49
CA LYS A 151 1.94 -14.91 -6.09
C LYS A 151 3.25 -15.08 -5.33
N THR A 152 4.25 -14.34 -5.75
CA THR A 152 5.54 -14.24 -5.04
C THR A 152 5.87 -12.77 -4.80
N THR A 153 6.20 -12.42 -3.56
CA THR A 153 6.60 -11.06 -3.20
C THR A 153 8.01 -11.06 -2.63
N THR A 154 8.87 -10.21 -3.19
CA THR A 154 10.26 -10.05 -2.77
C THR A 154 10.53 -8.58 -2.47
N TYR A 155 11.37 -8.31 -1.46
CA TYR A 155 11.79 -6.96 -1.10
C TYR A 155 13.28 -6.80 -1.39
N TYR A 156 13.62 -5.65 -1.95
CA TYR A 156 15.01 -5.27 -2.26
C TYR A 156 15.32 -3.94 -1.60
N ILE A 157 16.43 -3.86 -0.87
CA ILE A 157 16.97 -2.59 -0.40
C ILE A 157 17.66 -1.93 -1.57
N ILE A 158 17.15 -0.78 -2.01
CA ILE A 158 17.75 0.01 -3.10
C ILE A 158 18.82 0.94 -2.54
N SER A 159 18.56 1.55 -1.40
CA SER A 159 19.53 2.39 -0.71
C SER A 159 19.34 2.31 0.81
N THR A 160 20.45 2.47 1.54
CA THR A 160 20.45 2.38 3.01
C THR A 160 19.49 3.41 3.63
N ALA A 161 18.67 2.94 4.53
CA ALA A 161 17.73 3.76 5.26
C ALA A 161 18.40 4.53 6.40
N ASN A 162 18.06 5.81 6.54
CA ASN A 162 18.41 6.64 7.68
C ASN A 162 17.16 7.42 8.08
N CYS A 163 16.40 6.86 9.02
CA CYS A 163 15.11 7.38 9.43
C CYS A 163 15.25 8.49 10.48
N GLY A 164 14.30 9.44 10.47
CA GLY A 164 14.29 10.57 11.41
C GLY A 164 15.23 11.72 11.05
N THR A 165 15.88 11.67 9.89
CA THR A 165 16.82 12.71 9.44
C THR A 165 16.15 13.85 8.68
N ILE A 166 14.90 13.66 8.26
CA ILE A 166 14.12 14.63 7.51
C ILE A 166 12.81 14.86 8.28
N LEU A 167 12.44 16.11 8.50
CA LEU A 167 11.13 16.44 9.04
C LEU A 167 10.08 16.16 7.97
N PRO A 168 8.98 15.43 8.31
CA PRO A 168 7.92 15.18 7.36
C PRO A 168 7.31 16.46 6.84
N ASP A 169 7.20 16.58 5.53
CA ASP A 169 6.47 17.68 4.91
C ASP A 169 5.00 17.28 4.71
N TRP A 170 4.15 17.80 5.55
CA TRP A 170 2.70 17.63 5.45
C TRP A 170 2.05 18.65 4.51
N GLY A 171 2.83 19.57 3.93
CA GLY A 171 2.32 20.67 3.13
C GLY A 171 1.37 21.56 3.95
N ARG A 172 0.16 21.80 3.42
CA ARG A 172 -0.89 22.58 4.11
C ARG A 172 -1.84 21.72 4.95
N ARG A 173 -1.58 20.41 5.07
CA ARG A 173 -2.46 19.49 5.80
C ARG A 173 -2.33 19.72 7.29
N LYS A 174 -3.47 19.79 7.96
CA LYS A 174 -3.54 19.73 9.41
C LYS A 174 -3.78 18.29 9.82
N CYS A 175 -2.82 17.70 10.53
CA CYS A 175 -2.95 16.35 11.06
C CYS A 175 -3.70 16.38 12.38
N ASP A 176 -4.74 15.57 12.51
CA ASP A 176 -5.41 15.34 13.79
C ASP A 176 -4.55 14.43 14.66
N TYR A 177 -3.92 13.44 14.01
CA TYR A 177 -2.98 12.51 14.65
C TYR A 177 -1.77 12.29 13.74
N VAL A 178 -0.62 12.01 14.34
CA VAL A 178 0.61 11.65 13.64
C VAL A 178 1.17 10.39 14.26
N THR A 179 1.62 9.44 13.43
CA THR A 179 2.32 8.25 13.93
C THR A 179 3.63 8.64 14.61
N ASN A 180 3.99 7.96 15.71
CA ASN A 180 5.10 8.38 16.56
C ASN A 180 6.48 8.10 15.96
N SER A 181 6.58 7.07 15.14
CA SER A 181 7.87 6.63 14.61
C SER A 181 7.99 6.88 13.12
N CYS A 182 9.17 7.34 12.75
CA CYS A 182 9.65 7.29 11.39
C CYS A 182 10.11 5.85 11.13
N THR A 183 9.24 5.03 10.54
CA THR A 183 9.42 3.58 10.45
C THR A 183 9.85 3.11 9.08
N LEU A 184 10.44 1.92 9.04
CA LEU A 184 10.86 1.22 7.83
C LEU A 184 9.71 0.37 7.28
N PRO A 185 9.09 0.71 6.14
CA PRO A 185 8.09 -0.15 5.50
C PRO A 185 8.68 -1.40 4.86
N CYS A 186 10.00 -1.48 4.76
CA CYS A 186 10.67 -2.61 4.17
C CYS A 186 11.07 -3.60 5.26
N PRO A 187 10.58 -4.84 5.24
CA PRO A 187 11.12 -5.86 6.10
C PRO A 187 12.60 -5.96 5.82
N HIS A 188 13.42 -6.01 6.87
CA HIS A 188 14.83 -6.32 6.72
C HIS A 188 14.92 -7.60 5.91
N ALA A 189 15.58 -7.54 4.75
CA ALA A 189 16.00 -8.75 4.07
C ALA A 189 16.84 -9.49 5.11
N SER A 190 16.32 -10.62 5.58
CA SER A 190 17.09 -11.53 6.44
C SER A 190 18.35 -11.87 5.65
N THR A 191 19.47 -11.36 6.13
CA THR A 191 20.80 -11.75 5.63
C THR A 191 21.04 -13.23 5.85
#